data_2cc956bc10c117b9b9d679d947c06f22
#
_entry.id   2cc956bc10c117b9b9d679d947c06f22
#
_cell.length_a   1.000
_cell.length_b   1.000
_cell.length_c   1.000
_cell.angle_alpha   90.00
_cell.angle_beta   90.00
_cell.angle_gamma   90.00
#
_symmetry.space_group_name_H-M   'P 1'
#
loop_
_entity.id
_entity.type
_entity.pdbx_description
1 polymer ?
#
loop_
_entity_poly.entity_id
_entity_poly.type
_entity_poly.pdbx_seq_one_letter_code
_entity_poly.pdbx_strand_id
1 'polypeptide(L)'
;GYLPVARQIQGQEELFGADFLSAPATSSAAPADSSADSSPDFLEAAPHEPFAPQLAAGPVTLLPEHPVVRVLMREWLAQARAISESRHPERLRLLAAAESAGTLVAAEIGYYGIPFNVQAHHEHLCELLGPRPVPGERPQKMQELAEQIQRMLFMPSLNPDSPQDLLRALQSAGVSVKSTRSWELKSWADAIPAQREKRWALIDPILRYKKLYRIWTANGWTWADTWVSEGAFRPHLEVGGAATGRWGASGGGALQLPAEIRQAVQAPEGQVLTVTDGSQIEPRILAALSRDEALASAGRGADLYAGIAELARLKGVGLTGRSHAKVGMLAIMYGGRSGEIGALLPHVAALFPQAMDFTERAARIGEAGGQVTTFLGRTSPPVDERFREIVADRSSPAAESRAVSTARAHGRMTRNFIVQGTAAEWALCWMGAVRSRLLSERIFGMPMRTRIVYFLHDELLLCGPELEADRVERIVREGAAEAARLLFGRVPVDFPVSVARVRNYADGK
;
A
#
# COMPACT_ATOMS: atom_id res chain seq x y z
N GLY A 1 3.83 -7.16 17.36
CA GLY A 1 4.32 -8.07 16.36
C GLY A 1 5.82 -8.27 16.54
N TYR A 2 6.25 -9.48 16.80
CA TYR A 2 7.68 -9.83 16.88
C TYR A 2 8.34 -9.52 15.54
N LEU A 3 9.42 -8.71 15.55
CA LEU A 3 10.39 -8.73 14.46
C LEU A 3 11.11 -10.09 14.58
N PRO A 4 10.98 -11.00 13.60
CA PRO A 4 11.76 -12.22 13.63
C PRO A 4 13.25 -11.82 13.63
N VAL A 5 14.01 -12.33 14.58
CA VAL A 5 15.47 -12.20 14.61
C VAL A 5 15.98 -12.65 13.24
N ALA A 6 16.70 -11.78 12.55
CA ALA A 6 17.22 -12.04 11.22
C ALA A 6 18.18 -13.25 11.29
N ARG A 7 17.63 -14.47 11.10
CA ARG A 7 18.46 -15.63 10.77
C ARG A 7 19.20 -15.29 9.50
N GLN A 8 20.47 -15.60 9.47
CA GLN A 8 21.33 -15.48 8.30
C GLN A 8 20.62 -16.10 7.09
N ILE A 9 20.13 -15.23 6.17
CA ILE A 9 19.43 -15.68 4.98
C ILE A 9 20.50 -15.86 3.92
N GLN A 10 20.74 -17.10 3.55
CA GLN A 10 21.58 -17.46 2.42
C GLN A 10 21.03 -16.76 1.16
N GLY A 11 21.85 -15.97 0.49
CA GLY A 11 21.46 -15.22 -0.71
C GLY A 11 21.25 -13.71 -0.52
N GLN A 12 21.30 -13.17 0.70
CA GLN A 12 21.17 -11.72 0.91
C GLN A 12 22.34 -10.94 0.31
N GLU A 13 23.55 -11.50 0.34
CA GLU A 13 24.75 -10.94 -0.30
C GLU A 13 24.66 -10.98 -1.82
N GLU A 14 24.01 -12.00 -2.36
CA GLU A 14 23.77 -12.12 -3.80
C GLU A 14 22.78 -11.08 -4.32
N LEU A 15 21.83 -10.65 -3.48
CA LEU A 15 20.81 -9.69 -3.87
C LEU A 15 21.34 -8.26 -3.94
N PHE A 16 22.14 -7.84 -2.93
CA PHE A 16 22.59 -6.45 -2.82
C PHE A 16 24.06 -6.22 -3.22
N GLY A 17 24.84 -7.27 -3.46
CA GLY A 17 26.28 -7.20 -3.73
C GLY A 17 27.11 -6.76 -2.49
N ALA A 18 28.40 -7.16 -2.45
CA ALA A 18 29.27 -6.87 -1.33
C ALA A 18 29.52 -5.37 -1.10
N ASP A 19 29.56 -4.58 -2.17
CA ASP A 19 29.82 -3.12 -2.11
C ASP A 19 28.66 -2.29 -1.58
N PHE A 20 27.42 -2.82 -1.64
CA PHE A 20 26.26 -2.15 -1.07
C PHE A 20 26.25 -2.25 0.47
N LEU A 21 26.99 -3.22 1.00
CA LEU A 21 27.02 -3.58 2.41
C LEU A 21 28.19 -2.94 3.18
N SER A 22 29.18 -2.38 2.48
CA SER A 22 30.37 -1.77 3.08
C SER A 22 30.23 -0.25 3.19
N ALA A 23 29.56 0.22 4.26
CA ALA A 23 29.90 1.49 4.88
C ALA A 23 30.93 1.21 5.98
N PRO A 24 31.97 2.03 6.19
CA PRO A 24 33.07 1.70 7.07
C PRO A 24 32.62 1.55 8.53
N ALA A 25 32.77 0.34 9.05
CA ALA A 25 32.64 0.05 10.47
C ALA A 25 33.95 0.44 11.15
N THR A 26 33.88 1.37 12.10
CA THR A 26 34.97 1.57 13.07
C THR A 26 34.97 0.39 14.04
N SER A 27 36.09 -0.31 14.07
CA SER A 27 36.33 -1.50 14.85
C SER A 27 36.46 -1.23 16.34
N SER A 28 35.90 -2.08 17.21
CA SER A 28 36.61 -2.56 18.37
C SER A 28 36.09 -3.94 18.76
N ALA A 29 37.04 -4.82 19.02
CA ALA A 29 36.90 -6.26 19.12
C ALA A 29 36.72 -6.79 20.54
N ALA A 30 36.04 -7.92 20.62
CA ALA A 30 36.31 -9.18 21.34
C ALA A 30 35.92 -9.30 22.82
N PRO A 31 35.88 -10.55 23.36
CA PRO A 31 35.43 -11.84 22.85
C PRO A 31 34.37 -12.56 23.73
N ALA A 32 33.99 -13.73 23.26
CA ALA A 32 33.04 -14.69 23.82
C ALA A 32 33.40 -15.26 25.21
N ASP A 33 32.37 -15.65 25.97
CA ASP A 33 32.32 -17.03 26.47
C ASP A 33 30.92 -17.49 26.90
N SER A 34 30.74 -18.74 26.79
CA SER A 34 29.79 -19.80 26.90
C SER A 34 28.78 -19.86 28.03
N SER A 35 27.67 -20.54 27.70
CA SER A 35 26.84 -21.46 28.47
C SER A 35 25.88 -20.90 29.53
N ALA A 36 24.58 -21.12 29.28
CA ALA A 36 23.69 -21.93 30.11
C ALA A 36 22.27 -21.97 29.56
N ASP A 37 21.83 -23.18 29.44
CA ASP A 37 20.48 -23.66 29.18
C ASP A 37 19.51 -23.21 30.30
N SER A 38 18.38 -22.63 29.92
CA SER A 38 17.13 -22.70 30.67
C SER A 38 15.99 -22.07 29.86
N SER A 39 15.12 -22.93 29.36
CA SER A 39 13.82 -22.60 28.75
C SER A 39 12.90 -21.96 29.78
N PRO A 40 12.20 -20.88 29.50
CA PRO A 40 11.03 -20.48 30.25
C PRO A 40 9.74 -20.91 29.55
N ASP A 41 8.82 -21.44 30.33
CA ASP A 41 7.48 -21.88 30.00
C ASP A 41 6.70 -20.86 29.17
N PHE A 42 6.06 -21.39 28.13
CA PHE A 42 5.07 -20.67 27.34
C PHE A 42 3.78 -20.49 28.14
N LEU A 43 3.46 -19.26 28.51
CA LEU A 43 2.11 -18.89 28.94
C LEU A 43 1.21 -18.87 27.72
N GLU A 44 0.17 -19.72 27.75
CA GLU A 44 -0.94 -19.71 26.79
C GLU A 44 -1.54 -18.32 26.68
N ALA A 45 -1.64 -17.81 25.44
CA ALA A 45 -2.28 -16.54 25.14
C ALA A 45 -3.80 -16.69 25.31
N ALA A 46 -4.36 -15.98 26.28
CA ALA A 46 -5.80 -15.79 26.41
C ALA A 46 -6.35 -15.02 25.19
N PRO A 47 -7.62 -15.23 24.77
CA PRO A 47 -8.21 -14.57 23.64
C PRO A 47 -8.20 -13.05 23.84
N HIS A 48 -7.67 -12.30 22.86
CA HIS A 48 -7.64 -10.85 22.85
C HIS A 48 -9.05 -10.28 22.74
N GLU A 49 -9.58 -9.77 23.84
CA GLU A 49 -10.63 -8.76 23.75
C GLU A 49 -10.04 -7.45 23.22
N PRO A 50 -10.76 -6.72 22.33
CA PRO A 50 -10.27 -5.44 21.83
C PRO A 50 -10.21 -4.46 22.99
N PHE A 51 -8.99 -4.05 23.37
CA PHE A 51 -8.76 -3.01 24.35
C PHE A 51 -9.17 -1.66 23.73
N ALA A 52 -10.37 -1.21 24.03
CA ALA A 52 -10.78 0.17 23.79
C ALA A 52 -10.28 1.01 24.99
N PRO A 53 -9.28 1.90 24.82
CA PRO A 53 -8.89 2.78 25.91
C PRO A 53 -10.01 3.81 26.11
N GLN A 54 -10.71 3.72 27.23
CA GLN A 54 -11.42 4.88 27.77
C GLN A 54 -10.36 5.90 28.17
N LEU A 55 -10.12 6.88 27.30
CA LEU A 55 -9.28 8.03 27.61
C LEU A 55 -9.99 8.86 28.69
N ALA A 56 -9.61 8.67 29.93
CA ALA A 56 -9.92 9.61 31.01
C ALA A 56 -9.32 10.97 30.62
N ALA A 57 -10.15 12.00 30.64
CA ALA A 57 -9.74 13.38 30.35
C ALA A 57 -8.71 13.85 31.41
N GLY A 58 -7.44 13.91 31.02
CA GLY A 58 -6.35 14.44 31.82
C GLY A 58 -4.97 13.89 31.35
N PRO A 59 -3.89 14.62 31.55
CA PRO A 59 -2.55 14.12 31.22
C PRO A 59 -2.23 12.92 32.13
N VAL A 60 -2.21 11.71 31.57
CA VAL A 60 -1.76 10.51 32.28
C VAL A 60 -0.25 10.57 32.39
N THR A 61 0.27 10.95 33.57
CA THR A 61 1.69 10.84 33.87
C THR A 61 2.00 9.38 34.24
N LEU A 62 2.47 8.61 33.26
CA LEU A 62 2.94 7.24 33.51
C LEU A 62 4.30 7.31 34.24
N LEU A 63 4.30 6.96 35.49
CA LEU A 63 5.56 6.85 36.28
C LEU A 63 6.35 5.60 35.85
N PRO A 64 7.69 5.62 35.91
CA PRO A 64 8.55 4.47 35.55
C PRO A 64 8.17 3.18 36.27
N GLU A 65 7.57 3.28 37.43
CA GLU A 65 7.13 2.17 38.26
C GLU A 65 5.81 1.52 37.81
N HIS A 66 5.07 2.18 36.89
CA HIS A 66 3.81 1.63 36.42
C HIS A 66 4.04 0.29 35.69
N PRO A 67 3.25 -0.77 35.96
CA PRO A 67 3.49 -2.11 35.41
C PRO A 67 3.57 -2.12 33.88
N VAL A 68 2.71 -1.35 33.20
CA VAL A 68 2.71 -1.22 31.72
C VAL A 68 4.02 -0.60 31.22
N VAL A 69 4.51 0.47 31.88
CA VAL A 69 5.79 1.11 31.51
C VAL A 69 6.95 0.14 31.66
N ARG A 70 6.98 -0.65 32.74
CA ARG A 70 8.01 -1.69 32.92
C ARG A 70 8.00 -2.76 31.86
N VAL A 71 6.82 -3.21 31.41
CA VAL A 71 6.68 -4.17 30.31
C VAL A 71 7.18 -3.56 29.00
N LEU A 72 6.76 -2.33 28.68
CA LEU A 72 7.21 -1.61 27.48
C LEU A 72 8.72 -1.37 27.48
N MET A 73 9.30 -0.98 28.61
CA MET A 73 10.75 -0.78 28.74
C MET A 73 11.53 -2.08 28.57
N ARG A 74 11.03 -3.20 29.12
CA ARG A 74 11.64 -4.53 28.93
C ARG A 74 11.63 -4.93 27.46
N GLU A 75 10.49 -4.78 26.80
CA GLU A 75 10.37 -5.09 25.39
C GLU A 75 11.28 -4.20 24.53
N TRP A 76 11.32 -2.89 24.81
CA TRP A 76 12.23 -1.98 24.11
C TRP A 76 13.70 -2.37 24.27
N LEU A 77 14.14 -2.74 25.48
CA LEU A 77 15.50 -3.20 25.72
C LEU A 77 15.82 -4.50 25.00
N ALA A 78 14.87 -5.45 24.95
CA ALA A 78 15.04 -6.70 24.21
C ALA A 78 15.18 -6.44 22.70
N GLN A 79 14.36 -5.57 22.15
CA GLN A 79 14.44 -5.17 20.73
C GLN A 79 15.75 -4.43 20.43
N ALA A 80 16.15 -3.47 21.28
CA ALA A 80 17.40 -2.73 21.13
C ALA A 80 18.63 -3.67 21.14
N ARG A 81 18.61 -4.70 22.00
CA ARG A 81 19.65 -5.72 22.05
C ARG A 81 19.66 -6.56 20.77
N ALA A 82 18.51 -7.09 20.34
CA ALA A 82 18.40 -7.89 19.14
C ALA A 82 18.85 -7.10 17.88
N ILE A 83 18.52 -5.81 17.81
CA ILE A 83 18.99 -4.92 16.75
C ILE A 83 20.50 -4.76 16.80
N SER A 84 21.10 -4.55 17.98
CA SER A 84 22.54 -4.36 18.13
C SER A 84 23.37 -5.60 17.76
N GLU A 85 22.80 -6.78 17.96
CA GLU A 85 23.41 -8.08 17.63
C GLU A 85 23.17 -8.51 16.16
N SER A 86 22.37 -7.76 15.41
CA SER A 86 22.05 -8.05 14.01
C SER A 86 23.20 -7.71 13.08
N ARG A 87 23.15 -8.25 11.84
CA ARG A 87 24.17 -8.00 10.81
C ARG A 87 24.24 -6.53 10.36
N HIS A 88 23.11 -5.81 10.39
CA HIS A 88 22.98 -4.41 9.92
C HIS A 88 22.24 -3.56 10.94
N PRO A 89 22.83 -3.30 12.11
CA PRO A 89 22.16 -2.65 13.23
C PRO A 89 21.68 -1.23 12.90
N GLU A 90 22.43 -0.46 12.09
CA GLU A 90 22.03 0.90 11.70
C GLU A 90 20.73 0.89 10.90
N ARG A 91 20.61 -0.03 9.94
CA ARG A 91 19.42 -0.14 9.09
C ARG A 91 18.18 -0.52 9.91
N LEU A 92 18.33 -1.50 10.79
CA LEU A 92 17.24 -1.91 11.66
C LEU A 92 16.86 -0.83 12.69
N ARG A 93 17.84 -0.04 13.20
CA ARG A 93 17.53 1.14 14.02
C ARG A 93 16.70 2.16 13.25
N LEU A 94 17.08 2.45 12.01
CA LEU A 94 16.30 3.36 11.16
C LEU A 94 14.90 2.81 10.88
N LEU A 95 14.76 1.51 10.60
CA LEU A 95 13.46 0.86 10.42
C LEU A 95 12.60 1.01 11.68
N ALA A 96 13.14 0.68 12.86
CA ALA A 96 12.41 0.78 14.12
C ALA A 96 11.98 2.23 14.42
N ALA A 97 12.86 3.21 14.14
CA ALA A 97 12.54 4.62 14.30
C ALA A 97 11.44 5.09 13.34
N ALA A 98 11.50 4.65 12.07
CA ALA A 98 10.51 4.98 11.06
C ALA A 98 9.13 4.37 11.39
N GLU A 99 9.09 3.10 11.85
CA GLU A 99 7.86 2.45 12.31
C GLU A 99 7.27 3.15 13.54
N SER A 100 8.11 3.55 14.49
CA SER A 100 7.66 4.31 15.67
C SER A 100 7.09 5.67 15.29
N ALA A 101 7.73 6.39 14.37
CA ALA A 101 7.21 7.65 13.85
C ALA A 101 5.87 7.45 13.12
N GLY A 102 5.75 6.38 12.32
CA GLY A 102 4.51 6.00 11.65
C GLY A 102 3.40 5.70 12.66
N THR A 103 3.69 4.98 13.72
CA THR A 103 2.73 4.67 14.79
C THR A 103 2.21 5.94 15.48
N LEU A 104 3.10 6.90 15.75
CA LEU A 104 2.69 8.21 16.29
C LEU A 104 1.76 8.97 15.33
N VAL A 105 2.09 8.99 14.04
CA VAL A 105 1.24 9.63 13.02
C VAL A 105 -0.11 8.91 12.92
N ALA A 106 -0.15 7.58 12.96
CA ALA A 106 -1.42 6.84 12.96
C ALA A 106 -2.29 7.17 14.18
N ALA A 107 -1.69 7.30 15.36
CA ALA A 107 -2.39 7.74 16.56
C ALA A 107 -2.92 9.18 16.43
N GLU A 108 -2.14 10.09 15.86
CA GLU A 108 -2.55 11.48 15.59
C GLU A 108 -3.69 11.54 14.56
N ILE A 109 -3.64 10.74 13.48
CA ILE A 109 -4.75 10.64 12.51
C ILE A 109 -6.02 10.12 13.21
N GLY A 110 -5.90 9.10 14.06
CA GLY A 110 -7.04 8.58 14.84
C GLY A 110 -7.63 9.62 15.80
N TYR A 111 -6.78 10.45 16.40
CA TYR A 111 -7.20 11.50 17.32
C TYR A 111 -7.85 12.70 16.62
N TYR A 112 -7.15 13.30 15.64
CA TYR A 112 -7.65 14.49 14.94
C TYR A 112 -8.71 14.14 13.89
N GLY A 113 -8.59 12.99 13.24
CA GLY A 113 -9.44 12.56 12.14
C GLY A 113 -9.16 13.29 10.83
N ILE A 114 -9.75 12.77 9.76
CA ILE A 114 -9.75 13.36 8.42
C ILE A 114 -10.93 14.35 8.36
N PRO A 115 -10.74 15.63 8.03
CA PRO A 115 -11.85 16.58 7.94
C PRO A 115 -12.91 16.07 6.96
N PHE A 116 -14.16 15.99 7.41
CA PHE A 116 -15.24 15.37 6.64
C PHE A 116 -16.55 16.15 6.75
N ASN A 117 -17.08 16.56 5.60
CA ASN A 117 -18.36 17.25 5.51
C ASN A 117 -19.49 16.22 5.32
N VAL A 118 -20.21 15.91 6.42
CA VAL A 118 -21.31 14.93 6.43
C VAL A 118 -22.47 15.36 5.52
N GLN A 119 -22.74 16.67 5.43
CA GLN A 119 -23.82 17.18 4.60
C GLN A 119 -23.50 17.00 3.11
N ALA A 120 -22.28 17.37 2.68
CA ALA A 120 -21.83 17.15 1.31
C ALA A 120 -21.83 15.65 0.95
N HIS A 121 -21.45 14.78 1.89
CA HIS A 121 -21.54 13.33 1.70
C HIS A 121 -22.98 12.86 1.53
N HIS A 122 -23.90 13.32 2.36
CA HIS A 122 -25.31 12.99 2.25
C HIS A 122 -25.90 13.43 0.92
N GLU A 123 -25.65 14.66 0.48
CA GLU A 123 -26.09 15.20 -0.81
C GLU A 123 -25.58 14.36 -1.96
N HIS A 124 -24.30 14.04 -1.95
CA HIS A 124 -23.68 13.20 -3.00
C HIS A 124 -24.26 11.76 -3.03
N LEU A 125 -24.50 11.16 -1.87
CA LEU A 125 -25.18 9.86 -1.81
C LEU A 125 -26.62 9.96 -2.35
N CYS A 126 -27.35 11.03 -2.06
CA CYS A 126 -28.69 11.24 -2.63
C CYS A 126 -28.65 11.39 -4.15
N GLU A 127 -27.63 12.06 -4.69
CA GLU A 127 -27.42 12.15 -6.14
C GLU A 127 -27.13 10.78 -6.77
N LEU A 128 -26.31 9.95 -6.13
CA LEU A 128 -25.91 8.64 -6.67
C LEU A 128 -26.99 7.56 -6.49
N LEU A 129 -27.64 7.52 -5.31
CA LEU A 129 -28.45 6.39 -4.85
C LEU A 129 -29.93 6.72 -4.76
N GLY A 130 -30.31 8.00 -4.74
CA GLY A 130 -31.62 8.48 -4.36
C GLY A 130 -31.69 8.80 -2.86
N PRO A 131 -32.88 9.14 -2.33
CA PRO A 131 -33.07 9.45 -0.92
C PRO A 131 -32.55 8.32 -0.01
N ARG A 132 -32.12 8.67 1.21
CA ARG A 132 -31.70 7.66 2.20
C ARG A 132 -32.83 6.66 2.44
N PRO A 133 -32.61 5.36 2.23
CA PRO A 133 -33.66 4.35 2.41
C PRO A 133 -33.97 4.11 3.88
N VAL A 134 -35.14 3.56 4.16
CA VAL A 134 -35.48 2.99 5.46
C VAL A 134 -34.54 1.80 5.75
N PRO A 135 -34.15 1.55 7.03
CA PRO A 135 -33.32 0.42 7.38
C PRO A 135 -33.87 -0.91 6.82
N GLY A 136 -33.03 -1.66 6.13
CA GLY A 136 -33.41 -2.93 5.48
C GLY A 136 -33.87 -2.79 4.02
N GLU A 137 -34.12 -1.60 3.55
CA GLU A 137 -34.49 -1.35 2.16
C GLU A 137 -33.28 -0.97 1.29
N ARG A 138 -33.39 -1.29 0.00
CA ARG A 138 -32.40 -0.89 -0.99
C ARG A 138 -32.64 0.54 -1.46
N PRO A 139 -31.59 1.35 -1.69
CA PRO A 139 -31.74 2.68 -2.27
C PRO A 139 -32.50 2.67 -3.60
N GLN A 140 -33.31 3.70 -3.84
CA GLN A 140 -34.24 3.77 -4.98
C GLN A 140 -33.56 3.49 -6.33
N LYS A 141 -32.47 4.17 -6.66
CA LYS A 141 -31.78 3.98 -7.95
C LYS A 141 -31.15 2.61 -8.11
N MET A 142 -30.79 1.97 -7.00
CA MET A 142 -30.32 0.58 -7.02
C MET A 142 -31.48 -0.40 -7.21
N GLN A 143 -32.65 -0.12 -6.64
CA GLN A 143 -33.85 -0.92 -6.85
C GLN A 143 -34.29 -0.88 -8.31
N GLU A 144 -34.30 0.30 -8.92
CA GLU A 144 -34.60 0.48 -10.36
C GLU A 144 -33.63 -0.31 -11.25
N LEU A 145 -32.33 -0.29 -10.93
CA LEU A 145 -31.33 -1.09 -11.65
C LEU A 145 -31.52 -2.60 -11.43
N ALA A 146 -31.84 -3.02 -10.20
CA ALA A 146 -32.11 -4.42 -9.90
C ALA A 146 -33.29 -4.95 -10.75
N GLU A 147 -34.38 -4.21 -10.81
CA GLU A 147 -35.54 -4.55 -11.63
C GLU A 147 -35.20 -4.55 -13.13
N GLN A 148 -34.37 -3.61 -13.59
CA GLN A 148 -33.89 -3.61 -14.96
C GLN A 148 -33.08 -4.87 -15.28
N ILE A 149 -32.15 -5.26 -14.41
CA ILE A 149 -31.33 -6.46 -14.55
C ILE A 149 -32.22 -7.73 -14.55
N GLN A 150 -33.19 -7.80 -13.63
CA GLN A 150 -34.14 -8.90 -13.57
C GLN A 150 -34.95 -9.05 -14.85
N ARG A 151 -35.46 -7.94 -15.41
CA ARG A 151 -36.18 -7.95 -16.69
C ARG A 151 -35.27 -8.36 -17.86
N MET A 152 -34.03 -7.83 -17.93
CA MET A 152 -33.09 -8.14 -19.01
C MET A 152 -32.65 -9.60 -19.03
N LEU A 153 -32.51 -10.20 -17.85
CA LEU A 153 -32.08 -11.60 -17.70
C LEU A 153 -33.28 -12.57 -17.62
N PHE A 154 -34.52 -12.08 -17.73
CA PHE A 154 -35.77 -12.86 -17.61
C PHE A 154 -35.84 -13.64 -16.29
N MET A 155 -35.32 -13.09 -15.19
CA MET A 155 -35.29 -13.71 -13.87
C MET A 155 -35.85 -12.77 -12.79
N PRO A 156 -37.19 -12.73 -12.57
CA PRO A 156 -37.82 -11.80 -11.61
C PRO A 156 -37.35 -11.97 -10.16
N SER A 157 -36.93 -13.16 -9.76
CA SER A 157 -36.45 -13.47 -8.42
C SER A 157 -34.92 -13.35 -8.25
N LEU A 158 -34.19 -12.85 -9.26
CA LEU A 158 -32.75 -12.69 -9.19
C LEU A 158 -32.38 -11.71 -8.08
N ASN A 159 -31.47 -12.11 -7.19
CA ASN A 159 -30.80 -11.21 -6.26
C ASN A 159 -29.47 -10.73 -6.85
N PRO A 160 -29.37 -9.50 -7.36
CA PRO A 160 -28.12 -8.97 -7.94
C PRO A 160 -27.03 -8.70 -6.90
N ASP A 161 -27.33 -8.72 -5.59
CA ASP A 161 -26.36 -8.61 -4.50
C ASP A 161 -25.54 -9.91 -4.34
N SER A 162 -26.09 -11.05 -4.81
CA SER A 162 -25.39 -12.33 -4.80
C SER A 162 -24.54 -12.51 -6.06
N PRO A 163 -23.19 -12.54 -5.96
CA PRO A 163 -22.32 -12.77 -7.11
C PRO A 163 -22.57 -14.14 -7.77
N GLN A 164 -22.98 -15.13 -7.00
CA GLN A 164 -23.25 -16.48 -7.50
C GLN A 164 -24.56 -16.54 -8.29
N ASP A 165 -25.62 -15.89 -7.77
CA ASP A 165 -26.91 -15.84 -8.48
C ASP A 165 -26.79 -15.05 -9.75
N LEU A 166 -26.09 -13.91 -9.69
CA LEU A 166 -25.83 -13.10 -10.87
C LEU A 166 -25.00 -13.85 -11.92
N LEU A 167 -23.98 -14.62 -11.50
CA LEU A 167 -23.17 -15.43 -12.42
C LEU A 167 -24.04 -16.50 -13.12
N ARG A 168 -24.86 -17.21 -12.36
CA ARG A 168 -25.79 -18.22 -12.91
C ARG A 168 -26.76 -17.61 -13.91
N ALA A 169 -27.34 -16.45 -13.57
CA ALA A 169 -28.25 -15.72 -14.45
C ALA A 169 -27.59 -15.30 -15.77
N LEU A 170 -26.37 -14.76 -15.69
CA LEU A 170 -25.59 -14.39 -16.86
C LEU A 170 -25.27 -15.58 -17.76
N GLN A 171 -24.83 -16.70 -17.17
CA GLN A 171 -24.54 -17.93 -17.92
C GLN A 171 -25.78 -18.50 -18.58
N SER A 172 -26.94 -18.47 -17.91
CA SER A 172 -28.22 -18.87 -18.49
C SER A 172 -28.66 -17.97 -19.64
N ALA A 173 -28.29 -16.69 -19.61
CA ALA A 173 -28.53 -15.73 -20.70
C ALA A 173 -27.48 -15.81 -21.83
N GLY A 174 -26.58 -16.82 -21.81
CA GLY A 174 -25.57 -17.04 -22.86
C GLY A 174 -24.30 -16.19 -22.69
N VAL A 175 -24.07 -15.58 -21.54
CA VAL A 175 -22.85 -14.82 -21.22
C VAL A 175 -21.78 -15.79 -20.73
N SER A 176 -20.78 -16.08 -21.55
CA SER A 176 -19.72 -17.06 -21.29
C SER A 176 -18.61 -16.46 -20.41
N VAL A 177 -18.90 -16.26 -19.12
CA VAL A 177 -17.94 -15.76 -18.10
C VAL A 177 -17.81 -16.75 -16.93
N LYS A 178 -16.66 -16.72 -16.27
CA LYS A 178 -16.37 -17.57 -15.10
C LYS A 178 -16.62 -16.85 -13.78
N SER A 179 -16.71 -15.52 -13.82
CA SER A 179 -16.99 -14.69 -12.64
C SER A 179 -17.71 -13.41 -13.03
N THR A 180 -18.29 -12.72 -12.04
CA THR A 180 -18.88 -11.40 -12.22
C THR A 180 -17.87 -10.25 -12.02
N ARG A 181 -16.56 -10.52 -12.15
CA ARG A 181 -15.53 -9.49 -12.04
C ARG A 181 -15.64 -8.50 -13.20
N SER A 182 -15.49 -7.21 -12.87
CA SER A 182 -15.68 -6.13 -13.84
C SER A 182 -14.83 -6.28 -15.11
N TRP A 183 -13.57 -6.69 -14.98
CA TRP A 183 -12.69 -6.89 -16.13
C TRP A 183 -13.16 -8.04 -17.04
N GLU A 184 -13.68 -9.12 -16.47
CA GLU A 184 -14.14 -10.28 -17.22
C GLU A 184 -15.44 -9.96 -17.99
N LEU A 185 -16.38 -9.26 -17.33
CA LEU A 185 -17.60 -8.77 -17.98
C LEU A 185 -17.29 -7.81 -19.14
N LYS A 186 -16.37 -6.87 -18.94
CA LYS A 186 -15.92 -5.93 -19.99
C LYS A 186 -15.23 -6.66 -21.15
N SER A 187 -14.31 -7.60 -20.83
CA SER A 187 -13.65 -8.40 -21.86
C SER A 187 -14.65 -9.21 -22.69
N TRP A 188 -15.67 -9.77 -22.06
CA TRP A 188 -16.73 -10.47 -22.77
C TRP A 188 -17.55 -9.50 -23.65
N ALA A 189 -17.86 -8.30 -23.17
CA ALA A 189 -18.60 -7.29 -23.94
C ALA A 189 -17.83 -6.83 -25.16
N ASP A 190 -16.50 -6.68 -25.05
CA ASP A 190 -15.63 -6.21 -26.13
C ASP A 190 -15.15 -7.33 -27.09
N ALA A 191 -15.34 -8.61 -26.75
CA ALA A 191 -14.75 -9.75 -27.48
C ALA A 191 -15.20 -9.86 -28.94
N ILE A 192 -16.40 -9.37 -29.29
CA ILE A 192 -16.94 -9.42 -30.66
C ILE A 192 -17.37 -8.02 -31.10
N PRO A 193 -16.58 -7.33 -31.96
CA PRO A 193 -16.84 -5.97 -32.36
C PRO A 193 -18.26 -5.76 -32.97
N ALA A 194 -18.72 -6.69 -33.78
CA ALA A 194 -20.06 -6.62 -34.40
C ALA A 194 -21.23 -6.74 -33.40
N GLN A 195 -20.99 -7.23 -32.20
CA GLN A 195 -22.01 -7.40 -31.15
C GLN A 195 -21.75 -6.50 -29.95
N ARG A 196 -20.71 -5.68 -29.97
CA ARG A 196 -20.23 -4.88 -28.83
C ARG A 196 -21.35 -4.07 -28.21
N GLU A 197 -22.13 -3.34 -28.98
CA GLU A 197 -23.22 -2.50 -28.49
C GLU A 197 -24.27 -3.32 -27.70
N LYS A 198 -24.74 -4.43 -28.29
CA LYS A 198 -25.72 -5.31 -27.63
C LYS A 198 -25.18 -5.93 -26.35
N ARG A 199 -23.90 -6.33 -26.34
CA ARG A 199 -23.25 -6.91 -25.17
C ARG A 199 -23.05 -5.88 -24.07
N TRP A 200 -22.63 -4.67 -24.43
CA TRP A 200 -22.53 -3.57 -23.46
C TRP A 200 -23.89 -3.17 -22.90
N ALA A 201 -24.95 -3.15 -23.67
CA ALA A 201 -26.30 -2.90 -23.18
C ALA A 201 -26.75 -3.89 -22.10
N LEU A 202 -26.26 -5.15 -22.15
CA LEU A 202 -26.51 -6.15 -21.13
C LEU A 202 -25.62 -5.98 -19.90
N ILE A 203 -24.36 -5.59 -20.08
CA ILE A 203 -23.35 -5.58 -19.00
C ILE A 203 -23.32 -4.24 -18.23
N ASP A 204 -23.59 -3.11 -18.90
CA ASP A 204 -23.50 -1.79 -18.26
C ASP A 204 -24.41 -1.64 -17.03
N PRO A 205 -25.70 -2.01 -17.03
CA PRO A 205 -26.53 -1.93 -15.84
C PRO A 205 -25.99 -2.74 -14.67
N ILE A 206 -25.38 -3.90 -14.96
CA ILE A 206 -24.77 -4.76 -13.94
C ILE A 206 -23.53 -4.10 -13.34
N LEU A 207 -22.66 -3.52 -14.18
CA LEU A 207 -21.47 -2.81 -13.71
C LEU A 207 -21.85 -1.57 -12.88
N ARG A 208 -22.88 -0.82 -13.32
CA ARG A 208 -23.41 0.32 -12.57
C ARG A 208 -23.98 -0.12 -11.23
N TYR A 209 -24.81 -1.17 -11.22
CA TYR A 209 -25.35 -1.73 -9.99
C TYR A 209 -24.26 -2.11 -8.99
N LYS A 210 -23.24 -2.87 -9.43
CA LYS A 210 -22.11 -3.27 -8.60
C LYS A 210 -21.31 -2.09 -8.07
N LYS A 211 -21.14 -1.04 -8.85
CA LYS A 211 -20.49 0.21 -8.41
C LYS A 211 -21.28 0.87 -7.29
N LEU A 212 -22.59 1.05 -7.48
CA LEU A 212 -23.46 1.66 -6.46
C LEU A 212 -23.58 0.81 -5.21
N TYR A 213 -23.69 -0.51 -5.37
CA TYR A 213 -23.70 -1.47 -4.25
C TYR A 213 -22.45 -1.33 -3.37
N ARG A 214 -21.27 -1.25 -4.00
CA ARG A 214 -20.01 -1.04 -3.27
C ARG A 214 -19.98 0.29 -2.53
N ILE A 215 -20.43 1.38 -3.15
CA ILE A 215 -20.49 2.69 -2.49
C ILE A 215 -21.46 2.63 -1.30
N TRP A 216 -22.66 2.11 -1.50
CA TRP A 216 -23.67 2.01 -0.47
C TRP A 216 -23.23 1.18 0.74
N THR A 217 -22.65 -0.01 0.49
CA THR A 217 -22.26 -0.93 1.57
C THR A 217 -20.96 -0.54 2.27
N ALA A 218 -20.00 0.04 1.54
CA ALA A 218 -18.68 0.35 2.09
C ALA A 218 -18.58 1.79 2.64
N ASN A 219 -19.28 2.76 2.03
CA ASN A 219 -19.16 4.17 2.36
C ASN A 219 -20.51 4.91 2.34
N GLY A 220 -21.64 4.19 2.53
CA GLY A 220 -22.98 4.78 2.59
C GLY A 220 -23.27 5.49 3.91
N TRP A 221 -24.57 5.77 4.13
CA TRP A 221 -25.01 6.51 5.34
C TRP A 221 -24.64 5.81 6.64
N THR A 222 -24.84 4.48 6.73
CA THR A 222 -24.48 3.69 7.92
C THR A 222 -22.98 3.77 8.24
N TRP A 223 -22.13 3.78 7.19
CA TRP A 223 -20.71 4.00 7.37
C TRP A 223 -20.42 5.39 7.95
N ALA A 224 -21.06 6.43 7.40
CA ALA A 224 -20.88 7.80 7.90
C ALA A 224 -21.35 7.93 9.36
N ASP A 225 -22.51 7.37 9.69
CA ASP A 225 -23.04 7.37 11.06
C ASP A 225 -22.12 6.67 12.07
N THR A 226 -21.35 5.68 11.61
CA THR A 226 -20.44 4.89 12.46
C THR A 226 -19.06 5.53 12.61
N TRP A 227 -18.50 6.07 11.53
CA TRP A 227 -17.09 6.44 11.46
C TRP A 227 -16.82 7.93 11.42
N VAL A 228 -17.86 8.76 11.25
CA VAL A 228 -17.71 10.22 11.20
C VAL A 228 -18.40 10.84 12.42
N SER A 229 -17.63 11.59 13.20
CA SER A 229 -18.14 12.34 14.35
C SER A 229 -17.44 13.70 14.42
N GLU A 230 -18.17 14.72 14.86
CA GLU A 230 -17.63 16.08 15.03
C GLU A 230 -16.92 16.63 13.78
N GLY A 231 -17.46 16.32 12.59
CA GLY A 231 -16.89 16.78 11.32
C GLY A 231 -15.57 16.11 10.93
N ALA A 232 -15.25 14.95 11.50
CA ALA A 232 -14.04 14.20 11.19
C ALA A 232 -14.31 12.69 11.04
N PHE A 233 -13.71 12.10 10.01
CA PHE A 233 -13.65 10.65 9.82
C PHE A 233 -12.43 10.09 10.57
N ARG A 234 -12.65 9.12 11.45
CA ARG A 234 -11.61 8.50 12.29
C ARG A 234 -11.46 7.01 11.99
N PRO A 235 -10.59 6.63 11.04
CA PRO A 235 -10.36 5.22 10.71
C PRO A 235 -9.51 4.51 11.77
N HIS A 236 -9.67 3.19 11.86
CA HIS A 236 -8.71 2.34 12.56
C HIS A 236 -7.60 1.92 11.60
N LEU A 237 -6.40 2.49 11.77
CA LEU A 237 -5.23 2.22 10.98
C LEU A 237 -4.35 1.14 11.64
N GLU A 238 -3.83 0.23 10.85
CA GLU A 238 -2.89 -0.82 11.25
C GLU A 238 -1.51 -0.53 10.65
N VAL A 239 -0.60 -0.01 11.46
CA VAL A 239 0.77 0.25 11.02
C VAL A 239 1.47 -1.08 10.75
N GLY A 240 2.05 -1.24 9.55
CA GLY A 240 2.69 -2.50 9.16
C GLY A 240 1.72 -3.67 9.00
N GLY A 241 0.42 -3.45 8.81
CA GLY A 241 -0.60 -4.50 8.66
C GLY A 241 -0.36 -5.44 7.47
N ALA A 242 0.37 -5.01 6.45
CA ALA A 242 0.83 -5.87 5.37
C ALA A 242 2.25 -6.39 5.63
N ALA A 243 2.58 -7.58 5.12
CA ALA A 243 3.92 -8.18 5.26
C ALA A 243 5.05 -7.26 4.72
N THR A 244 4.76 -6.43 3.72
CA THR A 244 5.68 -5.43 3.16
C THR A 244 5.85 -4.18 4.03
N GLY A 245 5.17 -4.07 5.17
CA GLY A 245 5.18 -2.88 6.02
C GLY A 245 4.21 -1.78 5.58
N ARG A 246 3.44 -1.97 4.51
CA ARG A 246 2.34 -1.04 4.19
C ARG A 246 1.29 -1.08 5.29
N TRP A 247 0.66 0.05 5.52
CA TRP A 247 -0.42 0.12 6.47
C TRP A 247 -1.66 -0.64 6.01
N GLY A 248 -2.36 -1.24 6.96
CA GLY A 248 -3.69 -1.79 6.85
C GLY A 248 -4.73 -0.86 7.48
N ALA A 249 -6.00 -1.25 7.38
CA ALA A 249 -7.09 -0.66 8.13
C ALA A 249 -8.05 -1.77 8.55
N SER A 250 -8.30 -1.89 9.84
CA SER A 250 -9.26 -2.84 10.40
C SER A 250 -10.67 -2.25 10.53
N GLY A 251 -10.82 -0.93 10.32
CA GLY A 251 -12.12 -0.26 10.39
C GLY A 251 -12.21 0.98 9.52
N GLY A 252 -13.43 1.33 9.12
CA GLY A 252 -13.73 2.51 8.33
C GLY A 252 -13.33 2.45 6.85
N GLY A 253 -12.65 1.42 6.39
CA GLY A 253 -12.27 1.26 4.98
C GLY A 253 -11.39 2.39 4.43
N ALA A 254 -10.60 3.06 5.28
CA ALA A 254 -9.84 4.27 4.94
C ALA A 254 -8.93 4.11 3.72
N LEU A 255 -8.29 2.94 3.57
CA LEU A 255 -7.36 2.69 2.46
C LEU A 255 -8.06 2.53 1.10
N GLN A 256 -9.36 2.76 1.03
CA GLN A 256 -10.15 2.61 -0.19
C GLN A 256 -11.21 3.71 -0.33
N LEU A 257 -10.93 4.95 0.12
CA LEU A 257 -11.85 6.06 -0.11
C LEU A 257 -12.06 6.24 -1.62
N PRO A 258 -13.24 5.87 -2.15
CA PRO A 258 -13.53 6.02 -3.58
C PRO A 258 -13.50 7.49 -3.98
N ALA A 259 -13.24 7.76 -5.26
CA ALA A 259 -13.23 9.13 -5.77
C ALA A 259 -14.53 9.89 -5.44
N GLU A 260 -15.66 9.17 -5.47
CA GLU A 260 -16.97 9.70 -5.14
C GLU A 260 -17.09 10.20 -3.70
N ILE A 261 -16.39 9.57 -2.75
CA ILE A 261 -16.43 9.95 -1.33
C ILE A 261 -15.43 11.05 -0.99
N ARG A 262 -14.38 11.18 -1.78
CA ARG A 262 -13.37 12.23 -1.57
C ARG A 262 -13.93 13.65 -1.63
N GLN A 263 -15.04 13.87 -2.31
CA GLN A 263 -15.73 15.15 -2.35
C GLN A 263 -16.23 15.62 -0.97
N ALA A 264 -16.46 14.69 -0.06
CA ALA A 264 -16.85 15.02 1.31
C ALA A 264 -15.64 15.34 2.23
N VAL A 265 -14.42 15.03 1.81
CA VAL A 265 -13.20 15.40 2.55
C VAL A 265 -12.86 16.85 2.20
N GLN A 266 -13.23 17.77 3.09
CA GLN A 266 -13.14 19.21 2.86
C GLN A 266 -12.40 19.91 4.00
N ALA A 267 -11.53 20.87 3.63
CA ALA A 267 -10.87 21.70 4.63
C ALA A 267 -11.88 22.55 5.41
N PRO A 268 -11.76 22.65 6.74
CA PRO A 268 -12.51 23.62 7.52
C PRO A 268 -12.28 25.06 7.02
N GLU A 269 -13.15 26.00 7.43
CA GLU A 269 -12.99 27.41 7.08
C GLU A 269 -11.64 27.96 7.54
N GLY A 270 -10.96 28.74 6.69
CA GLY A 270 -9.63 29.29 6.94
C GLY A 270 -8.49 28.29 6.88
N GLN A 271 -8.78 27.04 6.54
CA GLN A 271 -7.76 25.99 6.33
C GLN A 271 -7.74 25.51 4.88
N VAL A 272 -6.67 24.77 4.54
CA VAL A 272 -6.44 24.17 3.23
C VAL A 272 -5.96 22.73 3.41
N LEU A 273 -6.33 21.87 2.46
CA LEU A 273 -5.76 20.55 2.30
C LEU A 273 -4.51 20.64 1.41
N THR A 274 -3.42 20.04 1.86
CA THR A 274 -2.24 19.81 1.04
C THR A 274 -2.19 18.32 0.71
N VAL A 275 -2.51 17.97 -0.54
CA VAL A 275 -2.46 16.62 -1.08
C VAL A 275 -1.09 16.38 -1.66
N THR A 276 -0.39 15.36 -1.22
CA THR A 276 0.97 15.07 -1.67
C THR A 276 1.11 13.59 -2.04
N ASP A 277 1.82 13.30 -3.11
CA ASP A 277 2.00 11.95 -3.63
C ASP A 277 3.46 11.73 -4.04
N GLY A 278 4.06 10.61 -3.60
CA GLY A 278 5.39 10.19 -4.01
C GLY A 278 5.36 9.66 -5.44
N SER A 279 5.72 10.53 -6.39
CA SER A 279 5.60 10.26 -7.81
C SER A 279 6.36 9.02 -8.25
N GLN A 280 5.63 7.95 -8.60
CA GLN A 280 6.18 6.70 -9.13
C GLN A 280 7.27 6.12 -8.22
N ILE A 281 6.97 6.01 -6.92
CA ILE A 281 7.97 5.66 -5.90
C ILE A 281 8.58 4.28 -6.12
N GLU A 282 7.79 3.25 -6.43
CA GLU A 282 8.28 1.87 -6.59
C GLU A 282 9.35 1.74 -7.70
N PRO A 283 9.16 2.22 -8.94
CA PRO A 283 10.21 2.15 -9.94
C PRO A 283 11.46 3.01 -9.61
N ARG A 284 11.31 4.10 -8.85
CA ARG A 284 12.46 4.89 -8.36
C ARG A 284 13.24 4.14 -7.28
N ILE A 285 12.54 3.47 -6.38
CA ILE A 285 13.14 2.52 -5.41
C ILE A 285 13.89 1.41 -6.16
N LEU A 286 13.26 0.83 -7.19
CA LEU A 286 13.93 -0.20 -7.99
C LEU A 286 15.21 0.32 -8.64
N ALA A 287 15.21 1.53 -9.20
CA ALA A 287 16.40 2.16 -9.76
C ALA A 287 17.51 2.33 -8.70
N ALA A 288 17.15 2.76 -7.50
CA ALA A 288 18.10 2.92 -6.40
C ALA A 288 18.68 1.57 -5.93
N LEU A 289 17.83 0.54 -5.75
CA LEU A 289 18.23 -0.78 -5.28
C LEU A 289 19.07 -1.54 -6.31
N SER A 290 18.70 -1.52 -7.58
CA SER A 290 19.37 -2.23 -8.65
C SER A 290 20.64 -1.53 -9.16
N ARG A 291 20.80 -0.24 -8.82
CA ARG A 291 21.82 0.65 -9.40
C ARG A 291 21.79 0.70 -10.93
N ASP A 292 20.60 0.53 -11.52
CA ASP A 292 20.43 0.62 -12.97
C ASP A 292 20.49 2.08 -13.41
N GLU A 293 21.63 2.47 -14.00
CA GLU A 293 21.89 3.86 -14.41
C GLU A 293 20.93 4.34 -15.49
N ALA A 294 20.50 3.46 -16.39
CA ALA A 294 19.56 3.80 -17.44
C ALA A 294 18.18 4.12 -16.84
N LEU A 295 17.74 3.31 -15.87
CA LEU A 295 16.48 3.54 -15.14
C LEU A 295 16.56 4.79 -14.26
N ALA A 296 17.69 4.99 -13.57
CA ALA A 296 17.94 6.19 -12.78
C ALA A 296 17.91 7.45 -13.65
N SER A 297 18.55 7.41 -14.82
CA SER A 297 18.57 8.53 -15.77
C SER A 297 17.18 8.83 -16.34
N ALA A 298 16.39 7.80 -16.69
CA ALA A 298 15.01 7.97 -17.12
C ALA A 298 14.12 8.58 -16.02
N GLY A 299 14.49 8.36 -14.75
CA GLY A 299 13.81 8.91 -13.57
C GLY A 299 14.18 10.34 -13.19
N ARG A 300 15.10 10.98 -13.88
CA ARG A 300 15.40 12.39 -13.64
C ARG A 300 14.22 13.25 -14.07
N GLY A 301 13.76 14.13 -13.16
CA GLY A 301 12.59 14.95 -13.38
C GLY A 301 11.29 14.35 -12.85
N ALA A 302 10.15 14.91 -13.25
CA ALA A 302 8.85 14.63 -12.63
C ALA A 302 8.22 13.30 -13.06
N ASP A 303 8.35 12.90 -14.32
CA ASP A 303 7.65 11.70 -14.87
C ASP A 303 8.63 10.65 -15.41
N LEU A 304 8.91 9.65 -14.58
CA LEU A 304 9.78 8.52 -14.91
C LEU A 304 9.24 7.70 -16.10
N TYR A 305 7.92 7.50 -16.21
CA TYR A 305 7.36 6.72 -17.31
C TYR A 305 7.48 7.45 -18.66
N ALA A 306 7.40 8.78 -18.65
CA ALA A 306 7.69 9.58 -19.84
C ALA A 306 9.18 9.48 -20.22
N GLY A 307 10.09 9.53 -19.24
CA GLY A 307 11.52 9.33 -19.45
C GLY A 307 11.86 7.94 -20.01
N ILE A 308 11.21 6.90 -19.52
CA ILE A 308 11.35 5.52 -20.06
C ILE A 308 10.88 5.46 -21.51
N ALA A 309 9.72 6.05 -21.83
CA ALA A 309 9.19 6.06 -23.20
C ALA A 309 10.13 6.79 -24.16
N GLU A 310 10.70 7.91 -23.73
CA GLU A 310 11.68 8.65 -24.54
C GLU A 310 12.98 7.87 -24.72
N LEU A 311 13.51 7.24 -23.68
CA LEU A 311 14.69 6.36 -23.78
C LEU A 311 14.43 5.20 -24.74
N ALA A 312 13.26 4.57 -24.70
CA ALA A 312 12.86 3.50 -25.61
C ALA A 312 12.83 3.99 -27.06
N ARG A 313 12.25 5.17 -27.31
CA ARG A 313 12.23 5.81 -28.63
C ARG A 313 13.63 6.05 -29.16
N LEU A 314 14.54 6.59 -28.34
CA LEU A 314 15.93 6.87 -28.72
C LEU A 314 16.70 5.57 -29.03
N LYS A 315 16.42 4.49 -28.34
CA LYS A 315 17.06 3.18 -28.55
C LYS A 315 16.35 2.29 -29.59
N GLY A 316 15.26 2.75 -30.19
CA GLY A 316 14.49 1.96 -31.15
C GLY A 316 13.79 0.74 -30.54
N VAL A 317 13.48 0.78 -29.23
CA VAL A 317 12.79 -0.30 -28.51
C VAL A 317 11.29 -0.11 -28.60
N GLY A 318 10.54 -1.20 -28.79
CA GLY A 318 9.08 -1.20 -29.06
C GLY A 318 8.18 -0.83 -27.89
N LEU A 319 8.52 0.22 -27.11
CA LEU A 319 7.66 0.79 -26.07
C LEU A 319 7.04 2.09 -26.59
N THR A 320 5.76 2.05 -26.95
CA THR A 320 5.06 3.20 -27.51
C THR A 320 4.34 4.01 -26.42
N GLY A 321 5.04 5.00 -25.86
CA GLY A 321 4.46 5.98 -24.96
C GLY A 321 4.43 5.57 -23.47
N ARG A 322 3.94 6.49 -22.66
CA ARG A 322 3.92 6.45 -21.19
C ARG A 322 3.15 5.24 -20.61
N SER A 323 2.04 4.85 -21.23
CA SER A 323 1.22 3.72 -20.78
C SER A 323 1.96 2.39 -20.90
N HIS A 324 2.62 2.13 -22.05
CA HIS A 324 3.43 0.94 -22.25
C HIS A 324 4.65 0.92 -21.29
N ALA A 325 5.29 2.06 -21.05
CA ALA A 325 6.36 2.18 -20.07
C ALA A 325 5.89 1.78 -18.66
N LYS A 326 4.70 2.27 -18.25
CA LYS A 326 4.08 1.90 -16.96
C LYS A 326 3.80 0.40 -16.87
N VAL A 327 3.16 -0.18 -17.89
CA VAL A 327 2.83 -1.61 -17.93
C VAL A 327 4.10 -2.46 -17.93
N GLY A 328 5.13 -2.08 -18.67
CA GLY A 328 6.43 -2.76 -18.70
C GLY A 328 7.15 -2.72 -17.35
N MET A 329 7.15 -1.58 -16.66
CA MET A 329 7.72 -1.49 -15.31
C MET A 329 6.95 -2.33 -14.29
N LEU A 330 5.63 -2.38 -14.38
CA LEU A 330 4.82 -3.30 -13.55
C LEU A 330 5.19 -4.76 -13.83
N ALA A 331 5.48 -5.11 -15.10
CA ALA A 331 5.95 -6.47 -15.44
C ALA A 331 7.27 -6.83 -14.74
N ILE A 332 8.24 -5.93 -14.70
CA ILE A 332 9.50 -6.14 -13.96
C ILE A 332 9.22 -6.33 -12.46
N MET A 333 8.45 -5.46 -11.85
CA MET A 333 8.24 -5.45 -10.39
C MET A 333 7.33 -6.58 -9.90
N TYR A 334 6.32 -6.97 -10.69
CA TYR A 334 5.30 -7.95 -10.29
C TYR A 334 5.38 -9.30 -11.01
N GLY A 335 6.24 -9.43 -12.03
CA GLY A 335 6.50 -10.71 -12.71
C GLY A 335 5.38 -11.19 -13.63
N GLY A 336 4.58 -10.30 -14.21
CA GLY A 336 3.57 -10.64 -15.21
C GLY A 336 4.21 -11.14 -16.50
N ARG A 337 3.75 -12.31 -17.02
CA ARG A 337 4.30 -12.93 -18.23
C ARG A 337 3.24 -13.24 -19.30
N SER A 338 2.00 -12.79 -19.12
CA SER A 338 0.89 -13.08 -20.04
C SER A 338 0.27 -11.81 -20.62
N GLY A 339 -0.36 -11.93 -21.78
CA GLY A 339 -1.02 -10.82 -22.46
C GLY A 339 -0.05 -9.68 -22.83
N GLU A 340 -0.54 -8.46 -22.84
CA GLU A 340 0.24 -7.25 -23.14
C GLU A 340 1.45 -7.09 -22.24
N ILE A 341 1.32 -7.41 -20.94
CA ILE A 341 2.40 -7.35 -19.95
C ILE A 341 3.58 -8.26 -20.38
N GLY A 342 3.27 -9.49 -20.79
CA GLY A 342 4.29 -10.44 -21.25
C GLY A 342 4.98 -10.01 -22.54
N ALA A 343 4.26 -9.36 -23.44
CA ALA A 343 4.82 -8.85 -24.71
C ALA A 343 5.79 -7.67 -24.49
N LEU A 344 5.55 -6.84 -23.48
CA LEU A 344 6.41 -5.67 -23.19
C LEU A 344 7.65 -6.01 -22.34
N LEU A 345 7.63 -7.12 -21.61
CA LEU A 345 8.72 -7.49 -20.69
C LEU A 345 10.10 -7.59 -21.36
N PRO A 346 10.28 -8.23 -22.54
CA PRO A 346 11.59 -8.29 -23.21
C PRO A 346 12.13 -6.89 -23.56
N HIS A 347 11.27 -5.98 -23.96
CA HIS A 347 11.65 -4.62 -24.32
C HIS A 347 12.15 -3.83 -23.11
N VAL A 348 11.46 -3.93 -21.97
CA VAL A 348 11.87 -3.25 -20.73
C VAL A 348 13.10 -3.90 -20.13
N ALA A 349 13.23 -5.24 -20.18
CA ALA A 349 14.42 -5.97 -19.73
C ALA A 349 15.67 -5.60 -20.52
N ALA A 350 15.54 -5.36 -21.84
CA ALA A 350 16.65 -4.89 -22.67
C ALA A 350 17.07 -3.45 -22.34
N LEU A 351 16.16 -2.62 -21.89
CA LEU A 351 16.48 -1.24 -21.46
C LEU A 351 17.12 -1.19 -20.08
N PHE A 352 16.68 -2.05 -19.16
CA PHE A 352 17.02 -2.03 -17.72
C PHE A 352 17.48 -3.42 -17.23
N PRO A 353 18.62 -3.93 -17.73
CA PRO A 353 19.06 -5.29 -17.43
C PRO A 353 19.41 -5.50 -15.94
N GLN A 354 19.94 -4.47 -15.25
CA GLN A 354 20.28 -4.57 -13.83
C GLN A 354 19.03 -4.60 -12.96
N ALA A 355 18.01 -3.80 -13.27
CA ALA A 355 16.73 -3.82 -12.58
C ALA A 355 16.00 -5.17 -12.78
N MET A 356 16.07 -5.72 -13.99
CA MET A 356 15.50 -7.04 -14.30
C MET A 356 16.21 -8.15 -13.52
N ASP A 357 17.54 -8.20 -13.57
CA ASP A 357 18.32 -9.22 -12.86
C ASP A 357 18.12 -9.13 -11.35
N PHE A 358 18.09 -7.92 -10.78
CA PHE A 358 17.82 -7.70 -9.36
C PHE A 358 16.50 -8.33 -8.93
N THR A 359 15.42 -8.06 -9.66
CA THR A 359 14.09 -8.61 -9.34
C THR A 359 13.98 -10.10 -9.63
N GLU A 360 14.65 -10.62 -10.66
CA GLU A 360 14.71 -12.06 -10.97
C GLU A 360 15.49 -12.85 -9.91
N ARG A 361 16.58 -12.30 -9.35
CA ARG A 361 17.28 -12.93 -8.22
C ARG A 361 16.35 -13.08 -7.01
N ALA A 362 15.60 -12.04 -6.65
CA ALA A 362 14.63 -12.12 -5.57
C ALA A 362 13.54 -13.17 -5.86
N ALA A 363 13.08 -13.27 -7.11
CA ALA A 363 12.12 -14.28 -7.52
C ALA A 363 12.66 -15.70 -7.39
N ARG A 364 13.90 -15.96 -7.85
CA ARG A 364 14.55 -17.27 -7.70
C ARG A 364 14.71 -17.71 -6.24
N ILE A 365 15.09 -16.79 -5.36
CA ILE A 365 15.15 -17.05 -3.91
C ILE A 365 13.79 -17.51 -3.40
N GLY A 366 12.71 -16.80 -3.76
CA GLY A 366 11.36 -17.17 -3.36
C GLY A 366 10.88 -18.49 -3.98
N GLU A 367 11.15 -18.74 -5.26
CA GLU A 367 10.80 -20.00 -5.93
C GLU A 367 11.43 -21.21 -5.23
N ALA A 368 12.62 -21.03 -4.66
CA ALA A 368 13.30 -22.04 -3.84
C ALA A 368 12.79 -22.09 -2.39
N GLY A 369 11.79 -21.32 -2.01
CA GLY A 369 11.27 -21.27 -0.64
C GLY A 369 12.09 -20.40 0.33
N GLY A 370 13.06 -19.64 -0.18
CA GLY A 370 13.88 -18.71 0.60
C GLY A 370 13.15 -17.41 0.94
N GLN A 371 13.72 -16.66 1.87
CA GLN A 371 13.24 -15.34 2.28
C GLN A 371 14.12 -14.24 1.69
N VAL A 372 13.52 -13.09 1.42
CA VAL A 372 14.21 -11.88 0.99
C VAL A 372 13.99 -10.76 2.01
N THR A 373 14.85 -9.75 2.00
CA THR A 373 14.73 -8.57 2.86
C THR A 373 14.60 -7.30 2.05
N THR A 374 13.91 -6.32 2.62
CA THR A 374 13.92 -4.93 2.16
C THR A 374 15.28 -4.29 2.44
N PHE A 375 15.46 -3.05 1.99
CA PHE A 375 16.71 -2.33 2.20
C PHE A 375 17.06 -2.11 3.68
N LEU A 376 16.07 -1.81 4.54
CA LEU A 376 16.29 -1.63 5.97
C LEU A 376 16.27 -2.94 6.78
N GLY A 377 15.93 -4.08 6.15
CA GLY A 377 16.03 -5.39 6.77
C GLY A 377 14.71 -6.04 7.17
N ARG A 378 13.55 -5.49 6.77
CA ARG A 378 12.27 -6.20 6.91
C ARG A 378 12.32 -7.48 6.09
N THR A 379 12.00 -8.62 6.71
CA THR A 379 12.12 -9.93 6.10
C THR A 379 10.76 -10.43 5.62
N SER A 380 10.72 -11.04 4.43
CA SER A 380 9.51 -11.66 3.90
C SER A 380 9.08 -12.85 4.77
N PRO A 381 7.77 -13.17 4.82
CA PRO A 381 7.31 -14.34 5.56
C PRO A 381 8.01 -15.62 5.11
N PRO A 382 8.33 -16.55 6.03
CA PRO A 382 8.83 -17.86 5.66
C PRO A 382 7.74 -18.68 4.97
N VAL A 383 8.14 -19.65 4.15
CA VAL A 383 7.22 -20.65 3.59
C VAL A 383 6.72 -21.60 4.67
N ASP A 384 5.44 -21.94 4.63
CA ASP A 384 4.83 -22.92 5.49
C ASP A 384 5.11 -24.38 5.02
N GLU A 385 4.68 -25.34 5.80
CA GLU A 385 4.83 -26.76 5.50
C GLU A 385 4.04 -27.16 4.24
N ARG A 386 2.86 -26.61 4.09
CA ARG A 386 2.00 -26.83 2.90
C ARG A 386 2.71 -26.41 1.59
N PHE A 387 3.43 -25.30 1.60
CA PHE A 387 4.24 -24.90 0.44
C PHE A 387 5.28 -25.96 0.11
N ARG A 388 6.02 -26.44 1.15
CA ARG A 388 7.08 -27.45 0.96
C ARG A 388 6.53 -28.76 0.42
N GLU A 389 5.39 -29.23 0.96
CA GLU A 389 4.68 -30.43 0.47
C GLU A 389 4.27 -30.27 -0.99
N ILE A 390 3.60 -29.19 -1.36
CA ILE A 390 3.15 -28.95 -2.74
C ILE A 390 4.32 -28.87 -3.70
N VAL A 391 5.39 -28.17 -3.34
CA VAL A 391 6.57 -28.00 -4.21
C VAL A 391 7.38 -29.29 -4.33
N ALA A 392 7.35 -30.16 -3.33
CA ALA A 392 8.01 -31.47 -3.37
C ALA A 392 7.21 -32.56 -4.14
N ASP A 393 5.90 -32.40 -4.28
CA ASP A 393 5.02 -33.38 -4.93
C ASP A 393 5.28 -33.46 -6.45
N ARG A 394 5.79 -34.63 -6.89
CA ARG A 394 6.05 -34.98 -8.29
C ARG A 394 5.26 -36.24 -8.70
N SER A 395 4.22 -36.59 -7.94
CA SER A 395 3.49 -37.84 -8.10
C SER A 395 2.70 -37.96 -9.41
N SER A 396 2.41 -36.84 -10.05
CA SER A 396 1.67 -36.78 -11.32
C SER A 396 1.97 -35.50 -12.10
N PRO A 397 1.70 -35.43 -13.42
CA PRO A 397 1.85 -34.21 -14.21
C PRO A 397 1.02 -33.02 -13.65
N ALA A 398 -0.14 -33.30 -13.06
CA ALA A 398 -0.98 -32.29 -12.42
C ALA A 398 -0.34 -31.78 -11.11
N ALA A 399 0.30 -32.65 -10.32
CA ALA A 399 1.04 -32.30 -9.12
C ALA A 399 2.27 -31.44 -9.47
N GLU A 400 3.04 -31.83 -10.49
CA GLU A 400 4.18 -31.07 -10.96
C GLU A 400 3.77 -29.67 -11.47
N SER A 401 2.68 -29.56 -12.21
CA SER A 401 2.14 -28.26 -12.65
C SER A 401 1.73 -27.38 -11.46
N ARG A 402 1.11 -27.95 -10.42
CA ARG A 402 0.79 -27.23 -9.17
C ARG A 402 2.05 -26.78 -8.46
N ALA A 403 3.06 -27.64 -8.33
CA ALA A 403 4.35 -27.32 -7.71
C ALA A 403 5.01 -26.14 -8.38
N VAL A 404 5.14 -26.15 -9.70
CA VAL A 404 5.71 -25.04 -10.49
C VAL A 404 4.91 -23.76 -10.33
N SER A 405 3.57 -23.85 -10.36
CA SER A 405 2.69 -22.69 -10.18
C SER A 405 2.83 -22.06 -8.79
N THR A 406 2.91 -22.90 -7.75
CA THR A 406 3.07 -22.48 -6.35
C THR A 406 4.44 -21.82 -6.14
N ALA A 407 5.53 -22.44 -6.60
CA ALA A 407 6.87 -21.87 -6.54
C ALA A 407 6.92 -20.50 -7.24
N ARG A 408 6.42 -20.41 -8.47
CA ARG A 408 6.34 -19.13 -9.22
C ARG A 408 5.48 -18.07 -8.53
N ALA A 409 4.40 -18.47 -7.87
CA ALA A 409 3.57 -17.53 -7.11
C ALA A 409 4.35 -16.93 -5.94
N HIS A 410 5.11 -17.74 -5.21
CA HIS A 410 5.96 -17.28 -4.13
C HIS A 410 7.14 -16.43 -4.65
N GLY A 411 7.75 -16.79 -5.78
CA GLY A 411 8.77 -15.97 -6.45
C GLY A 411 8.25 -14.60 -6.88
N ARG A 412 6.99 -14.51 -7.34
CA ARG A 412 6.37 -13.20 -7.61
C ARG A 412 6.17 -12.38 -6.33
N MET A 413 5.83 -13.03 -5.22
CA MET A 413 5.69 -12.36 -3.92
C MET A 413 7.02 -11.78 -3.46
N THR A 414 8.11 -12.57 -3.47
CA THR A 414 9.43 -12.10 -3.05
C THR A 414 10.01 -11.03 -3.96
N ARG A 415 9.79 -11.13 -5.28
CA ARG A 415 10.13 -10.10 -6.27
C ARG A 415 9.50 -8.74 -5.95
N ASN A 416 8.22 -8.74 -5.63
CA ASN A 416 7.49 -7.52 -5.27
C ASN A 416 7.90 -7.02 -3.89
N PHE A 417 8.11 -7.94 -2.94
CA PHE A 417 8.38 -7.64 -1.54
C PHE A 417 9.55 -6.66 -1.36
N ILE A 418 10.67 -6.88 -2.05
CA ILE A 418 11.88 -6.06 -1.92
C ILE A 418 11.65 -4.61 -2.35
N VAL A 419 10.86 -4.38 -3.39
CA VAL A 419 10.57 -3.04 -3.92
C VAL A 419 9.46 -2.38 -3.11
N GLN A 420 8.33 -3.05 -2.96
CA GLN A 420 7.17 -2.51 -2.25
C GLN A 420 7.46 -2.27 -0.76
N GLY A 421 8.23 -3.17 -0.11
CA GLY A 421 8.60 -2.99 1.28
C GLY A 421 9.58 -1.84 1.47
N THR A 422 10.58 -1.70 0.60
CA THR A 422 11.50 -0.55 0.66
C THR A 422 10.77 0.77 0.33
N ALA A 423 9.75 0.75 -0.52
CA ALA A 423 8.90 1.92 -0.75
C ALA A 423 8.09 2.29 0.49
N ALA A 424 7.60 1.30 1.25
CA ALA A 424 6.94 1.54 2.54
C ALA A 424 7.92 2.13 3.56
N GLU A 425 9.15 1.64 3.63
CA GLU A 425 10.22 2.20 4.48
C GLU A 425 10.53 3.67 4.13
N TRP A 426 10.62 3.98 2.84
CA TRP A 426 10.80 5.36 2.38
C TRP A 426 9.63 6.26 2.81
N ALA A 427 8.39 5.79 2.64
CA ALA A 427 7.21 6.54 3.01
C ALA A 427 7.12 6.82 4.52
N LEU A 428 7.51 5.85 5.36
CA LEU A 428 7.61 6.03 6.81
C LEU A 428 8.69 7.06 7.20
N CYS A 429 9.86 7.02 6.57
CA CYS A 429 10.91 8.00 6.78
C CYS A 429 10.46 9.40 6.34
N TRP A 430 9.79 9.49 5.18
CA TRP A 430 9.20 10.74 4.68
C TRP A 430 8.18 11.31 5.66
N MET A 431 7.24 10.52 6.11
CA MET A 431 6.21 10.89 7.09
C MET A 431 6.84 11.37 8.40
N GLY A 432 7.84 10.65 8.92
CA GLY A 432 8.58 11.02 10.13
C GLY A 432 9.31 12.36 9.99
N ALA A 433 9.97 12.59 8.84
CA ALA A 433 10.66 13.84 8.54
C ALA A 433 9.68 15.03 8.42
N VAL A 434 8.55 14.84 7.73
CA VAL A 434 7.49 15.86 7.62
C VAL A 434 6.93 16.21 8.99
N ARG A 435 6.54 15.19 9.77
CA ARG A 435 6.00 15.39 11.13
C ARG A 435 6.98 16.16 12.03
N SER A 436 8.25 15.74 12.05
CA SER A 436 9.28 16.39 12.87
C SER A 436 9.43 17.88 12.54
N ARG A 437 9.45 18.23 11.24
CA ARG A 437 9.53 19.62 10.80
C ARG A 437 8.28 20.43 11.17
N LEU A 438 7.08 19.88 10.95
CA LEU A 438 5.85 20.56 11.34
C LEU A 438 5.81 20.91 12.84
N LEU A 439 6.37 20.05 13.70
CA LEU A 439 6.43 20.29 15.14
C LEU A 439 7.50 21.30 15.55
N SER A 440 8.65 21.29 14.86
CA SER A 440 9.80 22.13 15.23
C SER A 440 9.74 23.55 14.67
N GLU A 441 9.07 23.73 13.54
CA GLU A 441 9.04 25.02 12.85
C GLU A 441 8.04 26.01 13.44
N ARG A 442 8.32 27.28 13.16
CA ARG A 442 7.51 28.42 13.61
C ARG A 442 7.21 29.34 12.44
N ILE A 443 5.97 29.88 12.42
CA ILE A 443 5.58 30.95 11.51
C ILE A 443 5.20 32.16 12.36
N PHE A 444 5.86 33.27 12.14
CA PHE A 444 5.72 34.49 12.97
C PHE A 444 5.90 34.22 14.47
N GLY A 445 6.84 33.34 14.83
CA GLY A 445 7.09 32.91 16.22
C GLY A 445 6.08 31.92 16.80
N MET A 446 4.99 31.62 16.09
CA MET A 446 3.95 30.67 16.52
C MET A 446 4.23 29.26 16.02
N PRO A 447 3.96 28.22 16.81
CA PRO A 447 4.01 26.84 16.35
C PRO A 447 3.07 26.61 15.17
N MET A 448 3.49 25.80 14.21
CA MET A 448 2.62 25.38 13.11
C MET A 448 1.45 24.56 13.61
N ARG A 449 0.28 24.77 13.01
CA ARG A 449 -0.96 24.06 13.33
C ARG A 449 -1.33 23.00 12.29
N THR A 450 -0.66 23.00 11.13
CA THR A 450 -0.84 21.97 10.10
C THR A 450 -0.49 20.60 10.66
N ARG A 451 -1.32 19.60 10.35
CA ARG A 451 -1.15 18.20 10.77
C ARG A 451 -1.28 17.26 9.58
N ILE A 452 -0.65 16.09 9.67
CA ILE A 452 -0.93 14.96 8.79
C ILE A 452 -2.27 14.37 9.25
N VAL A 453 -3.26 14.36 8.37
CA VAL A 453 -4.62 13.89 8.67
C VAL A 453 -4.98 12.60 7.96
N TYR A 454 -4.19 12.18 6.96
CA TYR A 454 -4.37 10.91 6.26
C TYR A 454 -3.07 10.45 5.61
N PHE A 455 -2.91 9.13 5.51
CA PHE A 455 -1.81 8.47 4.79
C PHE A 455 -2.35 7.27 4.00
N LEU A 456 -1.95 7.18 2.75
CA LEU A 456 -2.29 6.07 1.86
C LEU A 456 -1.10 5.70 0.98
N HIS A 457 -0.40 4.63 1.34
CA HIS A 457 0.76 4.07 0.63
C HIS A 457 1.94 5.05 0.43
N ASP A 458 1.84 5.96 -0.50
CA ASP A 458 2.81 6.98 -0.90
C ASP A 458 2.19 8.39 -0.96
N GLU A 459 1.00 8.54 -0.42
CA GLU A 459 0.25 9.79 -0.37
C GLU A 459 0.09 10.28 1.07
N LEU A 460 0.42 11.55 1.32
CA LEU A 460 0.09 12.26 2.56
C LEU A 460 -0.97 13.32 2.28
N LEU A 461 -1.98 13.39 3.13
CA LEU A 461 -2.91 14.50 3.20
C LEU A 461 -2.64 15.29 4.48
N LEU A 462 -2.37 16.56 4.33
CA LEU A 462 -2.18 17.48 5.45
C LEU A 462 -3.33 18.50 5.47
N CYS A 463 -3.70 18.95 6.66
CA CYS A 463 -4.70 19.98 6.85
C CYS A 463 -4.17 21.03 7.83
N GLY A 464 -4.33 22.30 7.50
CA GLY A 464 -3.91 23.41 8.35
C GLY A 464 -4.23 24.77 7.78
N PRO A 465 -3.89 25.86 8.52
CA PRO A 465 -4.14 27.22 8.09
C PRO A 465 -3.56 27.53 6.71
N GLU A 466 -4.31 28.25 5.88
CA GLU A 466 -3.87 28.61 4.52
C GLU A 466 -2.54 29.40 4.52
N LEU A 467 -2.31 30.22 5.55
CA LEU A 467 -1.06 30.98 5.70
C LEU A 467 0.19 30.09 5.89
N GLU A 468 0.03 28.84 6.27
CA GLU A 468 1.12 27.85 6.44
C GLU A 468 1.45 27.10 5.13
N ALA A 469 0.59 27.17 4.11
CA ALA A 469 0.63 26.31 2.93
C ALA A 469 1.96 26.32 2.17
N ASP A 470 2.57 27.49 1.97
CA ASP A 470 3.89 27.59 1.30
C ASP A 470 5.00 26.89 2.09
N ARG A 471 4.93 26.99 3.41
CA ARG A 471 5.89 26.32 4.27
C ARG A 471 5.68 24.81 4.29
N VAL A 472 4.43 24.37 4.35
CA VAL A 472 4.04 22.95 4.29
C VAL A 472 4.55 22.30 3.00
N GLU A 473 4.39 22.95 1.84
CA GLU A 473 4.91 22.44 0.58
C GLU A 473 6.43 22.23 0.61
N ARG A 474 7.18 23.21 1.15
CA ARG A 474 8.63 23.05 1.33
C ARG A 474 8.99 21.90 2.26
N ILE A 475 8.33 21.81 3.42
CA ILE A 475 8.53 20.73 4.40
C ILE A 475 8.32 19.36 3.77
N VAL A 476 7.27 19.20 2.97
CA VAL A 476 6.96 17.93 2.31
C VAL A 476 8.04 17.54 1.31
N ARG A 477 8.52 18.49 0.49
CA ARG A 477 9.58 18.25 -0.50
C ARG A 477 10.94 17.97 0.16
N GLU A 478 11.31 18.75 1.17
CA GLU A 478 12.53 18.55 1.95
C GLU A 478 12.52 17.21 2.70
N GLY A 479 11.35 16.81 3.26
CA GLY A 479 11.17 15.53 3.92
C GLY A 479 11.36 14.34 2.97
N ALA A 480 10.88 14.44 1.73
CA ALA A 480 11.06 13.39 0.71
C ALA A 480 12.55 13.25 0.32
N ALA A 481 13.25 14.36 0.14
CA ALA A 481 14.69 14.34 -0.12
C ALA A 481 15.49 13.79 1.06
N GLU A 482 15.07 14.09 2.31
CA GLU A 482 15.68 13.52 3.51
C GLU A 482 15.45 12.02 3.60
N ALA A 483 14.24 11.53 3.36
CA ALA A 483 13.93 10.10 3.35
C ALA A 483 14.81 9.33 2.36
N ALA A 484 14.96 9.85 1.14
CA ALA A 484 15.84 9.25 0.12
C ALA A 484 17.30 9.22 0.59
N ARG A 485 17.79 10.30 1.21
CA ARG A 485 19.15 10.37 1.73
C ARG A 485 19.39 9.42 2.91
N LEU A 486 18.41 9.28 3.81
CA LEU A 486 18.48 8.37 4.95
C LEU A 486 18.57 6.91 4.50
N LEU A 487 17.80 6.52 3.49
CA LEU A 487 17.83 5.15 2.97
C LEU A 487 19.07 4.92 2.11
N PHE A 488 19.28 5.73 1.09
CA PHE A 488 20.17 5.39 -0.02
C PHE A 488 21.46 6.21 -0.04
N GLY A 489 21.61 7.21 0.85
CA GLY A 489 22.74 8.12 0.80
C GLY A 489 22.71 8.97 -0.49
N ARG A 490 23.83 8.99 -1.24
CA ARG A 490 23.92 9.67 -2.53
C ARG A 490 23.67 8.68 -3.66
N VAL A 491 22.48 8.74 -4.25
CA VAL A 491 22.12 7.94 -5.44
C VAL A 491 21.67 8.88 -6.57
N PRO A 492 21.92 8.51 -7.84
CA PRO A 492 21.55 9.32 -8.99
C PRO A 492 20.06 9.20 -9.35
N VAL A 493 19.17 9.09 -8.35
CA VAL A 493 17.72 8.93 -8.50
C VAL A 493 17.01 10.04 -7.76
N ASP A 494 16.12 10.73 -8.45
CA ASP A 494 15.27 11.76 -7.85
C ASP A 494 14.02 11.12 -7.23
N PHE A 495 13.57 11.65 -6.09
CA PHE A 495 12.34 11.25 -5.40
C PHE A 495 11.39 12.45 -5.31
N PRO A 496 10.84 12.91 -6.44
CA PRO A 496 9.94 14.03 -6.44
C PRO A 496 8.60 13.69 -5.80
N VAL A 497 7.99 14.70 -5.17
CA VAL A 497 6.61 14.62 -4.69
C VAL A 497 5.77 15.65 -5.42
N SER A 498 4.59 15.24 -5.88
CA SER A 498 3.56 16.15 -6.34
C SER A 498 2.88 16.80 -5.13
N VAL A 499 2.49 18.05 -5.26
CA VAL A 499 1.80 18.78 -4.20
C VAL A 499 0.66 19.58 -4.83
N ALA A 500 -0.55 19.38 -4.33
CA ALA A 500 -1.72 20.18 -4.70
C ALA A 500 -2.32 20.81 -3.44
N ARG A 501 -2.73 22.07 -3.54
CA ARG A 501 -3.41 22.83 -2.47
C ARG A 501 -4.86 23.00 -2.86
N VAL A 502 -5.75 22.45 -2.09
CA VAL A 502 -7.16 22.38 -2.44
C VAL A 502 -8.04 22.58 -1.20
N ARG A 503 -9.28 23.01 -1.43
CA ARG A 503 -10.31 23.03 -0.38
C ARG A 503 -11.01 21.67 -0.26
N ASN A 504 -11.05 20.91 -1.34
CA ASN A 504 -11.69 19.62 -1.44
C ASN A 504 -10.68 18.58 -1.93
N TYR A 505 -10.60 17.43 -1.28
CA TYR A 505 -9.62 16.39 -1.61
C TYR A 505 -9.80 15.83 -3.04
N ALA A 506 -11.04 15.82 -3.56
CA ALA A 506 -11.29 15.37 -4.93
C ALA A 506 -10.60 16.22 -5.99
N ASP A 507 -10.35 17.51 -5.69
CA ASP A 507 -9.70 18.45 -6.62
C ASP A 507 -8.17 18.32 -6.63
N GLY A 508 -7.60 17.52 -5.72
CA GLY A 508 -6.15 17.33 -5.58
C GLY A 508 -5.57 16.20 -6.42
N LYS A 509 -6.40 15.53 -7.26
CA LYS A 509 -5.98 14.38 -8.06
C LYS A 509 -6.41 14.45 -9.51
#